data_d8fd5b2d1b4b4c38800fd3691cc23738
#
_entry.id   d8fd5b2d1b4b4c38800fd3691cc23738
#
_cell.length_a   1.000
_cell.length_b   1.000
_cell.length_c   1.000
_cell.angle_alpha   90.00
_cell.angle_beta   90.00
_cell.angle_gamma   90.00
#
_symmetry.space_group_name_H-M   'P 1'
#
loop_
_entity.id
_entity.type
_entity.pdbx_description
1 polymer ?
#
loop_
_entity_poly.entity_id
_entity_poly.type
_entity_poly.pdbx_seq_one_letter_code
_entity_poly.pdbx_strand_id
1 'polypeptide(L)'
;MSRTKFDPDQFLASWSDSRFIPTEQNFRLFSDCIREAFQLSADDAHVYRAQGTTTLDITQKAINGKRKNGLHDWYHDEKRENVAEPPSPAEVSAYTSLFEPSVSLPKALNGFKANAKAKTLRASIAAHVSSRFLNKTQGLIPAKKERQHTNPYLSLWAYSCRELEWAGPWPDTAHTKMSHHILPIFYHHFGCVVPSYQALWVIAKLAQPAKPSKEAVRPILDLGSGNGYWTFMLRNLALEAGMLPLKVVPVDDQTSEYRVTWVQDTVKMDGKQFLEKHGEGSWTVDGGRGCVLLLVYPQATGDFTEKVLRAYQGDTVVVAGTQTRNGFTGFQTEMVDEWMERELAEFDLTLRMPLPSFAGKDEALFVFQRKKAEG
;
A
#
# COMPACT_ATOMS: atom_id res chain seq x y z
N MET A 1 -20.81 6.71 -27.69
CA MET A 1 -20.86 7.64 -26.54
C MET A 1 -19.45 7.91 -26.08
N SER A 2 -19.04 9.16 -26.00
CA SER A 2 -17.71 9.55 -25.46
C SER A 2 -17.64 9.07 -24.01
N ARG A 3 -16.70 8.18 -23.65
CA ARG A 3 -16.44 7.86 -22.26
C ARG A 3 -16.04 9.15 -21.55
N THR A 4 -16.81 9.55 -20.55
CA THR A 4 -16.39 10.63 -19.65
C THR A 4 -15.03 10.24 -19.09
N LYS A 5 -14.04 11.11 -19.24
CA LYS A 5 -12.70 10.87 -18.73
C LYS A 5 -12.78 10.79 -17.20
N PHE A 6 -12.21 9.77 -16.58
CA PHE A 6 -12.14 9.62 -15.12
C PHE A 6 -11.51 10.87 -14.49
N ASP A 7 -12.20 11.46 -13.52
CA ASP A 7 -11.76 12.64 -12.77
C ASP A 7 -11.49 12.23 -11.31
N PRO A 8 -10.23 12.14 -10.89
CA PRO A 8 -9.85 11.73 -9.54
C PRO A 8 -10.35 12.64 -8.43
N ASP A 9 -10.36 13.95 -8.66
CA ASP A 9 -10.79 14.93 -7.65
C ASP A 9 -12.30 14.86 -7.45
N GLN A 10 -13.08 14.76 -8.52
CA GLN A 10 -14.52 14.54 -8.45
C GLN A 10 -14.84 13.19 -7.78
N PHE A 11 -14.10 12.15 -8.13
CA PHE A 11 -14.26 10.84 -7.50
C PHE A 11 -14.06 10.92 -5.98
N LEU A 12 -12.95 11.53 -5.52
CA LEU A 12 -12.66 11.66 -4.10
C LEU A 12 -13.71 12.52 -3.38
N ALA A 13 -14.11 13.65 -3.97
CA ALA A 13 -15.11 14.56 -3.39
C ALA A 13 -16.50 13.92 -3.29
N SER A 14 -16.86 13.01 -4.20
CA SER A 14 -18.15 12.30 -4.22
C SER A 14 -18.14 10.98 -3.47
N TRP A 15 -17.01 10.57 -2.92
CA TRP A 15 -16.89 9.28 -2.25
C TRP A 15 -17.79 9.19 -1.01
N SER A 16 -18.49 8.07 -0.89
CA SER A 16 -19.33 7.74 0.26
C SER A 16 -19.31 6.23 0.50
N ASP A 17 -18.86 5.82 1.66
CA ASP A 17 -18.83 4.39 2.03
C ASP A 17 -20.23 3.77 1.99
N SER A 18 -21.26 4.49 2.43
CA SER A 18 -22.66 4.01 2.39
C SER A 18 -23.18 3.76 0.97
N ARG A 19 -22.59 4.42 -0.02
CA ARG A 19 -22.95 4.29 -1.44
C ARG A 19 -22.08 3.26 -2.18
N PHE A 20 -20.78 3.26 -1.95
CA PHE A 20 -19.84 2.50 -2.76
C PHE A 20 -19.27 1.26 -2.09
N ILE A 21 -19.61 1.02 -0.81
CA ILE A 21 -19.24 -0.20 -0.11
C ILE A 21 -20.48 -1.07 0.11
N PRO A 22 -20.44 -2.35 -0.28
CA PRO A 22 -21.50 -3.29 0.05
C PRO A 22 -21.64 -3.46 1.57
N THR A 23 -22.86 -3.43 2.08
CA THR A 23 -23.18 -3.67 3.49
C THR A 23 -24.44 -4.50 3.61
N GLU A 24 -24.69 -5.09 4.78
CA GLU A 24 -25.93 -5.80 5.08
C GLU A 24 -27.17 -4.89 5.00
N GLN A 25 -27.00 -3.59 5.19
CA GLN A 25 -28.09 -2.62 5.16
C GLN A 25 -28.44 -2.14 3.74
N ASN A 26 -27.46 -2.00 2.85
CA ASN A 26 -27.68 -1.52 1.49
C ASN A 26 -27.90 -2.63 0.46
N PHE A 27 -27.60 -3.89 0.80
CA PHE A 27 -27.77 -5.07 -0.05
C PHE A 27 -27.15 -4.96 -1.45
N ARG A 28 -26.13 -4.10 -1.60
CA ARG A 28 -25.49 -3.85 -2.89
C ARG A 28 -24.50 -4.96 -3.25
N LEU A 29 -24.33 -5.20 -4.54
CA LEU A 29 -23.30 -6.09 -5.04
C LEU A 29 -21.97 -5.34 -5.17
N PHE A 30 -20.86 -6.02 -4.93
CA PHE A 30 -19.51 -5.46 -5.14
C PHE A 30 -19.33 -4.97 -6.58
N SER A 31 -19.75 -5.78 -7.56
CA SER A 31 -19.67 -5.42 -8.98
C SER A 31 -20.41 -4.13 -9.30
N ASP A 32 -21.59 -3.91 -8.71
CA ASP A 32 -22.39 -2.72 -8.94
C ASP A 32 -21.78 -1.47 -8.27
N CYS A 33 -21.21 -1.65 -7.07
CA CYS A 33 -20.49 -0.58 -6.39
C CYS A 33 -19.26 -0.11 -7.20
N ILE A 34 -18.50 -1.05 -7.77
CA ILE A 34 -17.36 -0.71 -8.63
C ILE A 34 -17.81 -0.05 -9.94
N ARG A 35 -18.85 -0.59 -10.59
CA ARG A 35 -19.40 0.04 -11.82
C ARG A 35 -19.84 1.47 -11.57
N GLU A 36 -20.56 1.71 -10.50
CA GLU A 36 -21.03 3.04 -10.17
C GLU A 36 -19.89 3.98 -9.76
N ALA A 37 -18.99 3.55 -8.88
CA ALA A 37 -17.87 4.36 -8.43
C ALA A 37 -16.98 4.83 -9.59
N PHE A 38 -16.71 3.96 -10.56
CA PHE A 38 -15.85 4.27 -11.71
C PHE A 38 -16.61 4.57 -12.99
N GLN A 39 -17.94 4.78 -12.91
CA GLN A 39 -18.82 5.12 -14.05
C GLN A 39 -18.65 4.13 -15.22
N LEU A 40 -18.53 2.84 -14.92
CA LEU A 40 -18.42 1.79 -15.91
C LEU A 40 -19.80 1.44 -16.46
N SER A 41 -19.88 0.95 -17.71
CA SER A 41 -21.13 0.51 -18.28
C SER A 41 -21.66 -0.76 -17.59
N ALA A 42 -22.99 -0.96 -17.65
CA ALA A 42 -23.61 -2.15 -17.04
C ALA A 42 -23.14 -3.47 -17.71
N ASP A 43 -22.77 -3.40 -18.98
CA ASP A 43 -22.25 -4.49 -19.81
C ASP A 43 -20.72 -4.51 -19.86
N ASP A 44 -20.02 -3.86 -18.91
CA ASP A 44 -18.57 -3.83 -18.87
C ASP A 44 -18.00 -5.25 -18.75
N ALA A 45 -17.34 -5.71 -19.81
CA ALA A 45 -16.74 -7.02 -19.94
C ALA A 45 -15.20 -6.97 -19.85
N HIS A 46 -14.64 -5.91 -19.26
CA HIS A 46 -13.20 -5.79 -19.13
C HIS A 46 -12.59 -6.98 -18.37
N VAL A 47 -11.50 -7.50 -18.90
CA VAL A 47 -10.73 -8.59 -18.30
C VAL A 47 -9.57 -8.00 -17.50
N TYR A 48 -9.65 -8.12 -16.19
CA TYR A 48 -8.61 -7.69 -15.26
C TYR A 48 -7.53 -8.77 -15.16
N ARG A 49 -6.28 -8.39 -15.38
CA ARG A 49 -5.11 -9.28 -15.35
C ARG A 49 -4.14 -8.86 -14.25
N ALA A 50 -3.79 -9.82 -13.39
CA ALA A 50 -2.72 -9.69 -12.40
C ALA A 50 -2.05 -11.06 -12.22
N GLN A 51 -2.16 -11.72 -11.06
CA GLN A 51 -1.72 -13.11 -10.86
C GLN A 51 -2.73 -14.15 -11.41
N GLY A 52 -3.70 -13.71 -12.17
CA GLY A 52 -4.77 -14.45 -12.81
C GLY A 52 -5.63 -13.48 -13.60
N THR A 53 -6.72 -13.99 -14.17
CA THR A 53 -7.67 -13.18 -14.94
C THR A 53 -9.06 -13.26 -14.31
N THR A 54 -9.77 -12.12 -14.26
CA THR A 54 -11.15 -12.06 -13.80
C THR A 54 -11.93 -10.96 -14.52
N THR A 55 -13.24 -10.95 -14.32
CA THR A 55 -14.13 -9.84 -14.67
C THR A 55 -14.92 -9.45 -13.42
N LEU A 56 -15.64 -8.33 -13.45
CA LEU A 56 -16.53 -7.94 -12.34
C LEU A 56 -17.56 -9.04 -12.04
N ASP A 57 -18.13 -9.67 -13.07
CA ASP A 57 -19.13 -10.71 -12.90
C ASP A 57 -18.56 -12.02 -12.35
N ILE A 58 -17.35 -12.41 -12.77
CA ILE A 58 -16.65 -13.59 -12.22
C ILE A 58 -16.32 -13.33 -10.75
N THR A 59 -15.80 -12.14 -10.43
CA THR A 59 -15.50 -11.75 -9.05
C THR A 59 -16.75 -11.76 -8.17
N GLN A 60 -17.88 -11.23 -8.67
CA GLN A 60 -19.13 -11.26 -7.91
C GLN A 60 -19.63 -12.68 -7.67
N LYS A 61 -19.53 -13.57 -8.66
CA LYS A 61 -19.85 -15.00 -8.48
C LYS A 61 -18.95 -15.67 -7.45
N ALA A 62 -17.66 -15.33 -7.44
CA ALA A 62 -16.72 -15.83 -6.44
C ALA A 62 -17.07 -15.35 -5.02
N ILE A 63 -17.41 -14.08 -4.85
CA ILE A 63 -17.89 -13.52 -3.60
C ILE A 63 -19.17 -14.23 -3.13
N ASN A 64 -20.14 -14.41 -4.00
CA ASN A 64 -21.40 -15.08 -3.69
C ASN A 64 -21.19 -16.56 -3.31
N GLY A 65 -20.18 -17.22 -3.87
CA GLY A 65 -19.82 -18.61 -3.58
C GLY A 65 -19.11 -18.77 -2.22
N LYS A 66 -18.54 -17.71 -1.67
CA LYS A 66 -17.82 -17.70 -0.37
C LYS A 66 -16.95 -18.96 -0.19
N ARG A 67 -17.10 -19.65 0.93
CA ARG A 67 -16.29 -20.83 1.29
C ARG A 67 -16.45 -22.03 0.34
N LYS A 68 -17.54 -22.11 -0.42
CA LYS A 68 -17.79 -23.24 -1.32
C LYS A 68 -16.76 -23.41 -2.44
N ASN A 69 -16.04 -22.34 -2.78
CA ASN A 69 -15.01 -22.34 -3.82
C ASN A 69 -13.58 -22.29 -3.26
N GLY A 70 -13.37 -22.55 -1.98
CA GLY A 70 -12.06 -22.62 -1.35
C GLY A 70 -11.31 -21.28 -1.24
N LEU A 71 -12.00 -20.14 -1.42
CA LEU A 71 -11.38 -18.81 -1.44
C LEU A 71 -11.10 -18.21 -0.05
N HIS A 72 -11.33 -18.96 1.02
CA HIS A 72 -11.18 -18.51 2.41
C HIS A 72 -10.13 -19.33 3.18
N ASP A 73 -9.25 -19.99 2.47
CA ASP A 73 -8.19 -20.82 3.05
C ASP A 73 -6.90 -20.02 3.22
N TRP A 74 -6.93 -19.06 4.17
CA TRP A 74 -5.80 -18.17 4.44
C TRP A 74 -4.94 -18.61 5.62
N TYR A 75 -5.52 -19.38 6.55
CA TYR A 75 -4.88 -19.76 7.80
C TYR A 75 -4.54 -21.25 7.82
N HIS A 76 -3.61 -21.60 6.96
CA HIS A 76 -3.06 -22.96 6.79
C HIS A 76 -1.56 -22.95 7.00
N ASP A 77 -1.00 -24.09 7.35
CA ASP A 77 0.45 -24.29 7.44
C ASP A 77 1.10 -24.48 6.05
N GLU A 78 2.40 -24.76 6.05
CA GLU A 78 3.17 -25.03 4.83
C GLU A 78 2.61 -26.24 4.05
N LYS A 79 1.98 -27.21 4.72
CA LYS A 79 1.38 -28.39 4.09
C LYS A 79 -0.04 -28.14 3.61
N ARG A 80 -0.57 -26.92 3.77
CA ARG A 80 -1.94 -26.52 3.46
C ARG A 80 -2.99 -27.18 4.37
N GLU A 81 -2.61 -27.59 5.56
CA GLU A 81 -3.55 -28.02 6.56
C GLU A 81 -4.08 -26.80 7.33
N ASN A 82 -5.42 -26.72 7.50
CA ASN A 82 -6.04 -25.64 8.24
C ASN A 82 -5.64 -25.73 9.72
N VAL A 83 -5.02 -24.69 10.23
CA VAL A 83 -4.51 -24.65 11.61
C VAL A 83 -5.33 -23.78 12.54
N ALA A 84 -6.31 -23.05 12.01
CA ALA A 84 -7.20 -22.20 12.78
C ALA A 84 -8.62 -22.18 12.20
N GLU A 85 -9.60 -22.03 13.09
CA GLU A 85 -10.97 -21.69 12.69
C GLU A 85 -10.95 -20.31 11.98
N PRO A 86 -11.83 -20.07 11.01
CA PRO A 86 -11.95 -18.78 10.37
C PRO A 86 -12.21 -17.67 11.41
N PRO A 87 -11.59 -16.49 11.23
CA PRO A 87 -11.78 -15.40 12.18
C PRO A 87 -13.22 -14.93 12.21
N SER A 88 -13.67 -14.56 13.38
CA SER A 88 -14.97 -13.91 13.57
C SER A 88 -15.01 -12.51 12.95
N PRO A 89 -16.20 -11.97 12.63
CA PRO A 89 -16.32 -10.58 12.16
C PRO A 89 -15.68 -9.55 13.10
N ALA A 90 -15.71 -9.81 14.42
CA ALA A 90 -15.08 -8.95 15.43
C ALA A 90 -13.55 -8.97 15.34
N GLU A 91 -12.94 -10.11 15.02
CA GLU A 91 -11.48 -10.22 14.82
C GLU A 91 -11.04 -9.52 13.53
N VAL A 92 -11.81 -9.67 12.46
CA VAL A 92 -11.58 -8.93 11.21
C VAL A 92 -11.69 -7.42 11.45
N SER A 93 -12.74 -6.96 12.15
CA SER A 93 -12.92 -5.54 12.50
C SER A 93 -11.77 -5.03 13.37
N ALA A 94 -11.30 -5.80 14.33
CA ALA A 94 -10.17 -5.43 15.19
C ALA A 94 -8.87 -5.26 14.39
N TYR A 95 -8.64 -6.06 13.35
CA TYR A 95 -7.50 -5.92 12.46
C TYR A 95 -7.63 -4.69 11.56
N THR A 96 -8.76 -4.52 10.88
CA THR A 96 -8.95 -3.41 9.95
C THR A 96 -8.88 -2.05 10.64
N SER A 97 -9.37 -1.95 11.88
CA SER A 97 -9.31 -0.71 12.67
C SER A 97 -7.90 -0.26 13.05
N LEU A 98 -6.88 -1.11 12.94
CA LEU A 98 -5.47 -0.68 13.12
C LEU A 98 -5.06 0.44 12.16
N PHE A 99 -5.70 0.53 11.01
CA PHE A 99 -5.32 1.43 9.91
C PHE A 99 -6.24 2.64 9.76
N GLU A 100 -7.20 2.82 10.65
CA GLU A 100 -8.06 4.01 10.66
C GLU A 100 -7.24 5.30 10.87
N PRO A 101 -7.58 6.40 10.19
CA PRO A 101 -6.82 7.66 10.29
C PRO A 101 -6.75 8.23 11.71
N SER A 102 -7.79 8.03 12.52
CA SER A 102 -7.90 8.52 13.90
C SER A 102 -7.02 7.77 14.90
N VAL A 103 -6.42 6.66 14.50
CA VAL A 103 -5.72 5.72 15.39
C VAL A 103 -4.23 6.04 15.46
N SER A 104 -3.64 5.97 16.64
CA SER A 104 -2.19 5.93 16.82
C SER A 104 -1.73 4.49 16.66
N LEU A 105 -1.07 4.17 15.53
CA LEU A 105 -0.66 2.81 15.20
C LEU A 105 0.10 2.09 16.33
N PRO A 106 1.10 2.67 17.02
CA PRO A 106 1.79 1.98 18.11
C PRO A 106 0.87 1.61 19.27
N LYS A 107 -0.08 2.51 19.62
CA LYS A 107 -1.08 2.25 20.67
C LYS A 107 -2.09 1.19 20.25
N ALA A 108 -2.51 1.23 19.00
CA ALA A 108 -3.45 0.26 18.43
C ALA A 108 -2.84 -1.14 18.40
N LEU A 109 -1.58 -1.29 17.98
CA LEU A 109 -0.86 -2.57 18.00
C LEU A 109 -0.75 -3.12 19.43
N ASN A 110 -0.43 -2.28 20.40
CA ASN A 110 -0.40 -2.70 21.81
C ASN A 110 -1.78 -3.16 22.30
N GLY A 111 -2.85 -2.41 21.97
CA GLY A 111 -4.22 -2.78 22.31
C GLY A 111 -4.68 -4.07 21.60
N PHE A 112 -4.32 -4.21 20.33
CA PHE A 112 -4.63 -5.39 19.53
C PHE A 112 -4.03 -6.66 20.15
N LYS A 113 -2.76 -6.58 20.59
CA LYS A 113 -2.05 -7.65 21.29
C LYS A 113 -2.64 -7.92 22.69
N ALA A 114 -2.87 -6.87 23.49
CA ALA A 114 -3.36 -7.01 24.87
C ALA A 114 -4.77 -7.63 24.94
N ASN A 115 -5.61 -7.40 23.93
CA ASN A 115 -6.97 -7.94 23.87
C ASN A 115 -7.06 -9.32 23.19
N ALA A 116 -5.94 -9.92 22.82
CA ALA A 116 -5.90 -11.25 22.22
C ALA A 116 -5.80 -12.34 23.30
N LYS A 117 -6.73 -13.28 23.29
CA LYS A 117 -6.66 -14.45 24.19
C LYS A 117 -5.52 -15.37 23.74
N ALA A 118 -4.77 -15.91 24.69
CA ALA A 118 -3.69 -16.85 24.41
C ALA A 118 -4.18 -18.06 23.59
N LYS A 119 -3.34 -18.53 22.65
CA LYS A 119 -3.62 -19.67 21.76
C LYS A 119 -4.77 -19.44 20.77
N THR A 120 -5.15 -18.19 20.48
CA THR A 120 -6.11 -17.86 19.43
C THR A 120 -5.38 -17.39 18.17
N LEU A 121 -6.05 -17.45 17.02
CA LEU A 121 -5.57 -16.88 15.75
C LEU A 121 -5.19 -15.41 15.92
N ARG A 122 -6.04 -14.62 16.58
CA ARG A 122 -5.77 -13.21 16.89
C ARG A 122 -4.47 -13.01 17.67
N ALA A 123 -4.14 -13.90 18.62
CA ALA A 123 -2.89 -13.82 19.36
C ALA A 123 -1.67 -14.06 18.44
N SER A 124 -1.75 -15.01 17.53
CA SER A 124 -0.70 -15.30 16.54
C SER A 124 -0.51 -14.13 15.57
N ILE A 125 -1.59 -13.56 15.05
CA ILE A 125 -1.56 -12.38 14.17
C ILE A 125 -0.97 -11.17 14.93
N ALA A 126 -1.45 -10.90 16.13
CA ALA A 126 -0.98 -9.77 16.93
C ALA A 126 0.52 -9.88 17.29
N ALA A 127 0.98 -11.09 17.62
CA ALA A 127 2.39 -11.37 17.86
C ALA A 127 3.22 -11.13 16.59
N HIS A 128 2.77 -11.66 15.46
CA HIS A 128 3.45 -11.52 14.16
C HIS A 128 3.59 -10.05 13.75
N VAL A 129 2.47 -9.31 13.68
CA VAL A 129 2.46 -7.91 13.26
C VAL A 129 3.28 -7.03 14.22
N SER A 130 3.16 -7.28 15.53
CA SER A 130 3.92 -6.51 16.54
C SER A 130 5.41 -6.80 16.51
N SER A 131 5.83 -8.04 16.26
CA SER A 131 7.26 -8.40 16.19
C SER A 131 7.99 -7.78 15.00
N ARG A 132 7.24 -7.46 13.95
CA ARG A 132 7.75 -6.83 12.73
C ARG A 132 7.69 -5.29 12.75
N PHE A 133 7.03 -4.70 13.75
CA PHE A 133 7.01 -3.26 13.92
C PHE A 133 8.33 -2.75 14.50
N LEU A 134 8.97 -1.83 13.79
CA LEU A 134 10.20 -1.16 14.19
C LEU A 134 10.03 0.35 14.03
N ASN A 135 10.38 1.12 15.06
CA ASN A 135 10.41 2.58 14.98
C ASN A 135 11.60 3.13 15.80
N LYS A 136 12.69 3.43 15.12
CA LYS A 136 13.90 4.03 15.73
C LYS A 136 13.84 5.56 15.75
N THR A 137 12.91 6.19 15.01
CA THR A 137 12.85 7.64 14.86
C THR A 137 11.65 8.22 15.58
N GLN A 138 11.88 8.93 16.69
CA GLN A 138 10.80 9.61 17.41
C GLN A 138 10.10 10.67 16.55
N GLY A 139 8.79 10.80 16.71
CA GLY A 139 7.97 11.81 16.04
C GLY A 139 7.70 11.56 14.54
N LEU A 140 8.17 10.44 13.98
CA LEU A 140 7.90 10.10 12.58
C LEU A 140 6.47 9.58 12.38
N ILE A 141 5.96 8.80 13.32
CA ILE A 141 4.58 8.31 13.27
C ILE A 141 3.65 9.33 13.95
N PRO A 142 2.50 9.65 13.34
CA PRO A 142 1.60 10.66 13.86
C PRO A 142 0.99 10.24 15.22
N ALA A 143 1.00 11.17 16.18
CA ALA A 143 0.49 10.93 17.53
C ALA A 143 -0.96 11.39 17.74
N LYS A 144 -1.44 12.36 16.97
CA LYS A 144 -2.80 12.93 17.09
C LYS A 144 -3.88 11.94 16.73
N LYS A 145 -5.05 12.04 17.37
CA LYS A 145 -6.18 11.14 17.22
C LYS A 145 -7.29 11.65 16.29
N GLU A 146 -7.51 12.95 16.22
CA GLU A 146 -8.60 13.51 15.43
C GLU A 146 -8.13 13.85 14.02
N ARG A 147 -8.44 12.97 13.06
CA ARG A 147 -8.10 13.13 11.65
C ARG A 147 -9.24 12.67 10.79
N GLN A 148 -9.56 13.50 9.83
CA GLN A 148 -10.42 13.12 8.72
C GLN A 148 -9.52 12.88 7.50
N HIS A 149 -9.66 11.72 6.90
CA HIS A 149 -8.93 11.35 5.69
C HIS A 149 -9.77 10.38 4.88
N THR A 150 -10.28 10.85 3.76
CA THR A 150 -11.04 10.02 2.83
C THR A 150 -10.07 9.15 2.04
N ASN A 151 -10.23 7.85 2.13
CA ASN A 151 -9.42 6.90 1.38
C ASN A 151 -10.30 5.76 0.85
N PRO A 152 -10.81 5.89 -0.38
CA PRO A 152 -11.69 4.91 -1.01
C PRO A 152 -11.08 3.50 -1.06
N TYR A 153 -9.78 3.41 -1.31
CA TYR A 153 -9.10 2.13 -1.37
C TYR A 153 -9.06 1.43 -0.01
N LEU A 154 -8.83 2.18 1.08
CA LEU A 154 -8.85 1.63 2.43
C LEU A 154 -10.24 1.08 2.79
N SER A 155 -11.31 1.80 2.44
CA SER A 155 -12.69 1.36 2.66
C SER A 155 -13.03 0.08 1.89
N LEU A 156 -12.64 0.00 0.61
CA LEU A 156 -12.82 -1.21 -0.21
C LEU A 156 -11.95 -2.38 0.27
N TRP A 157 -10.73 -2.10 0.74
CA TRP A 157 -9.87 -3.11 1.36
C TRP A 157 -10.51 -3.68 2.64
N ALA A 158 -11.02 -2.82 3.52
CA ALA A 158 -11.69 -3.27 4.74
C ALA A 158 -12.94 -4.12 4.43
N TYR A 159 -13.69 -3.76 3.37
CA TYR A 159 -14.77 -4.59 2.85
C TYR A 159 -14.23 -5.96 2.41
N SER A 160 -13.16 -6.02 1.63
CA SER A 160 -12.59 -7.29 1.17
C SER A 160 -12.13 -8.19 2.33
N CYS A 161 -11.59 -7.61 3.39
CA CYS A 161 -11.22 -8.37 4.59
C CYS A 161 -12.44 -9.05 5.24
N ARG A 162 -13.58 -8.35 5.30
CA ARG A 162 -14.83 -8.93 5.82
C ARG A 162 -15.35 -10.05 4.94
N GLU A 163 -15.39 -9.83 3.61
CA GLU A 163 -15.87 -10.84 2.67
C GLU A 163 -15.01 -12.10 2.63
N LEU A 164 -13.71 -11.95 2.81
CA LEU A 164 -12.73 -13.03 2.74
C LEU A 164 -12.35 -13.60 4.11
N GLU A 165 -12.97 -13.12 5.19
CA GLU A 165 -12.65 -13.57 6.56
C GLU A 165 -11.16 -13.45 6.88
N TRP A 166 -10.58 -12.30 6.53
CA TRP A 166 -9.18 -12.02 6.73
C TRP A 166 -8.96 -11.06 7.91
N ALA A 167 -8.31 -11.54 8.95
CA ALA A 167 -8.02 -10.79 10.19
C ALA A 167 -6.54 -10.40 10.33
N GLY A 168 -5.76 -10.50 9.26
CA GLY A 168 -4.37 -10.07 9.22
C GLY A 168 -3.35 -11.19 8.98
N PRO A 169 -2.11 -10.83 8.66
CA PRO A 169 -1.03 -11.78 8.41
C PRO A 169 -0.53 -12.45 9.68
N TRP A 170 -0.03 -13.66 9.53
CA TRP A 170 0.57 -14.48 10.57
C TRP A 170 1.82 -15.18 10.04
N PRO A 171 2.62 -15.92 10.82
CA PRO A 171 3.88 -16.48 10.36
C PRO A 171 3.80 -17.27 9.05
N ASP A 172 2.78 -18.13 8.93
CA ASP A 172 2.66 -19.02 7.76
C ASP A 172 2.04 -18.33 6.52
N THR A 173 1.65 -17.04 6.61
CA THR A 173 1.28 -16.22 5.44
C THR A 173 2.38 -16.25 4.36
N ALA A 174 3.63 -16.43 4.73
CA ALA A 174 4.74 -16.57 3.79
C ALA A 174 4.56 -17.74 2.81
N HIS A 175 3.82 -18.78 3.19
CA HIS A 175 3.55 -19.94 2.34
C HIS A 175 2.35 -19.74 1.39
N THR A 176 1.55 -18.68 1.59
CA THR A 176 0.37 -18.40 0.78
C THR A 176 0.78 -17.71 -0.52
N LYS A 177 0.70 -18.43 -1.65
CA LYS A 177 1.03 -17.91 -3.00
C LYS A 177 -0.20 -17.65 -3.87
N MET A 178 -1.39 -17.85 -3.33
CA MET A 178 -2.65 -17.61 -4.04
C MET A 178 -3.16 -16.18 -3.79
N SER A 179 -3.99 -15.71 -4.71
CA SER A 179 -4.69 -14.43 -4.62
C SER A 179 -6.17 -14.65 -4.89
N HIS A 180 -7.01 -13.82 -4.27
CA HIS A 180 -8.45 -13.86 -4.52
C HIS A 180 -8.84 -12.99 -5.73
N HIS A 181 -10.03 -13.22 -6.28
CA HIS A 181 -10.52 -12.55 -7.48
C HIS A 181 -10.75 -11.04 -7.36
N ILE A 182 -10.82 -10.50 -6.15
CA ILE A 182 -10.97 -9.05 -5.94
C ILE A 182 -9.68 -8.29 -6.26
N LEU A 183 -8.50 -8.89 -6.01
CA LEU A 183 -7.20 -8.23 -6.18
C LEU A 183 -6.97 -7.64 -7.57
N PRO A 184 -7.19 -8.35 -8.68
CA PRO A 184 -6.98 -7.80 -10.02
C PRO A 184 -7.82 -6.54 -10.27
N ILE A 185 -9.05 -6.49 -9.74
CA ILE A 185 -9.93 -5.32 -9.86
C ILE A 185 -9.32 -4.14 -9.12
N PHE A 186 -8.88 -4.34 -7.88
CA PHE A 186 -8.25 -3.28 -7.09
C PHE A 186 -6.94 -2.79 -7.70
N TYR A 187 -6.10 -3.70 -8.20
CA TYR A 187 -4.84 -3.34 -8.83
C TYR A 187 -5.03 -2.44 -10.04
N HIS A 188 -6.02 -2.74 -10.88
CA HIS A 188 -6.31 -1.93 -12.07
C HIS A 188 -6.95 -0.58 -11.77
N HIS A 189 -7.60 -0.42 -10.61
CA HIS A 189 -8.23 0.84 -10.23
C HIS A 189 -7.37 1.69 -9.29
N PHE A 190 -6.61 1.07 -8.36
CA PHE A 190 -5.90 1.79 -7.30
C PHE A 190 -4.40 1.49 -7.23
N GLY A 191 -3.93 0.41 -7.85
CA GLY A 191 -2.57 -0.10 -7.66
C GLY A 191 -2.49 -1.23 -6.62
N CYS A 192 -1.28 -1.67 -6.30
CA CYS A 192 -1.07 -2.96 -5.63
C CYS A 192 -1.06 -2.90 -4.09
N VAL A 193 -0.82 -1.74 -3.50
CA VAL A 193 -0.73 -1.56 -2.03
C VAL A 193 -1.61 -0.43 -1.58
N VAL A 194 -2.37 -0.67 -0.51
CA VAL A 194 -3.26 0.32 0.09
C VAL A 194 -2.45 1.31 0.94
N PRO A 195 -2.46 2.63 0.63
CA PRO A 195 -1.84 3.60 1.50
C PRO A 195 -2.67 3.79 2.77
N SER A 196 -2.09 3.58 3.96
CA SER A 196 -2.72 4.05 5.19
C SER A 196 -2.40 5.53 5.43
N TYR A 197 -3.25 6.22 6.19
CA TYR A 197 -2.97 7.61 6.59
C TYR A 197 -1.59 7.74 7.25
N GLN A 198 -1.26 6.79 8.13
CA GLN A 198 0.01 6.77 8.85
C GLN A 198 1.21 6.65 7.91
N ALA A 199 1.09 5.83 6.85
CA ALA A 199 2.15 5.69 5.85
C ALA A 199 2.33 6.98 5.03
N LEU A 200 1.24 7.57 4.55
CA LEU A 200 1.29 8.85 3.84
C LEU A 200 1.89 9.96 4.71
N TRP A 201 1.51 9.99 5.99
CA TRP A 201 2.08 10.93 6.95
C TRP A 201 3.59 10.75 7.15
N VAL A 202 4.06 9.51 7.33
CA VAL A 202 5.49 9.21 7.47
C VAL A 202 6.26 9.77 6.26
N ILE A 203 5.79 9.50 5.04
CA ILE A 203 6.42 9.99 3.82
C ILE A 203 6.40 11.51 3.77
N ALA A 204 5.25 12.12 4.08
CA ALA A 204 5.13 13.57 4.14
C ALA A 204 6.08 14.19 5.15
N LYS A 205 6.24 13.57 6.33
CA LYS A 205 7.15 14.04 7.39
C LYS A 205 8.62 13.93 7.00
N LEU A 206 9.00 12.84 6.31
CA LEU A 206 10.36 12.67 5.78
C LEU A 206 10.71 13.71 4.71
N ALA A 207 9.74 14.22 3.99
CA ALA A 207 9.93 15.26 2.98
C ALA A 207 10.06 16.67 3.58
N GLN A 208 9.59 16.89 4.83
CA GLN A 208 9.68 18.21 5.47
C GLN A 208 11.12 18.57 5.81
N PRO A 209 11.54 19.81 5.57
CA PRO A 209 12.86 20.28 5.98
C PRO A 209 12.94 20.48 7.50
N ALA A 210 14.14 20.44 8.05
CA ALA A 210 14.38 20.69 9.46
C ALA A 210 13.99 22.14 9.87
N LYS A 211 14.14 23.09 8.93
CA LYS A 211 13.83 24.52 9.13
C LYS A 211 12.91 25.03 8.03
N PRO A 212 11.57 24.83 8.14
CA PRO A 212 10.61 25.19 7.08
C PRO A 212 10.64 26.66 6.65
N SER A 213 11.06 27.57 7.52
CA SER A 213 11.19 29.00 7.18
C SER A 213 12.42 29.36 6.32
N LYS A 214 13.36 28.42 6.15
CA LYS A 214 14.64 28.66 5.46
C LYS A 214 14.95 27.64 4.37
N GLU A 215 14.30 26.50 4.38
CA GLU A 215 14.60 25.35 3.52
C GLU A 215 13.34 24.92 2.76
N ALA A 216 13.51 24.50 1.54
CA ALA A 216 12.41 23.97 0.74
C ALA A 216 12.04 22.54 1.15
N VAL A 217 10.79 22.12 0.84
CA VAL A 217 10.37 20.74 0.96
C VAL A 217 11.20 19.85 0.02
N ARG A 218 11.59 18.70 0.50
CA ARG A 218 12.28 17.68 -0.30
C ARG A 218 11.31 17.04 -1.30
N PRO A 219 11.61 16.98 -2.59
CA PRO A 219 10.76 16.25 -3.52
C PRO A 219 10.66 14.76 -3.14
N ILE A 220 9.48 14.20 -3.35
CA ILE A 220 9.23 12.75 -3.23
C ILE A 220 9.24 12.21 -4.66
N LEU A 221 10.16 11.32 -4.98
CA LEU A 221 10.28 10.66 -6.28
C LEU A 221 9.54 9.31 -6.18
N ASP A 222 8.33 9.24 -6.74
CA ASP A 222 7.51 8.02 -6.79
C ASP A 222 7.88 7.26 -8.08
N LEU A 223 8.90 6.39 -7.99
CA LEU A 223 9.45 5.68 -9.15
C LEU A 223 8.77 4.31 -9.31
N GLY A 224 8.21 4.07 -10.50
CA GLY A 224 7.27 2.99 -10.76
C GLY A 224 5.90 3.30 -10.16
N SER A 225 5.45 4.55 -10.33
CA SER A 225 4.22 5.09 -9.71
C SER A 225 2.93 4.40 -10.18
N GLY A 226 3.00 3.59 -11.23
CA GLY A 226 1.85 2.89 -11.79
C GLY A 226 0.76 3.84 -12.26
N ASN A 227 -0.48 3.64 -11.76
CA ASN A 227 -1.59 4.54 -12.07
C ASN A 227 -1.59 5.86 -11.26
N GLY A 228 -0.63 6.05 -10.35
CA GLY A 228 -0.44 7.28 -9.59
C GLY A 228 -1.31 7.44 -8.34
N TYR A 229 -1.93 6.38 -7.81
CA TYR A 229 -2.81 6.50 -6.64
C TYR A 229 -2.07 7.00 -5.38
N TRP A 230 -0.87 6.47 -5.09
CA TRP A 230 -0.08 6.95 -3.95
C TRP A 230 0.33 8.41 -4.10
N THR A 231 0.79 8.80 -5.29
CA THR A 231 1.06 10.22 -5.63
C THR A 231 -0.17 11.10 -5.40
N PHE A 232 -1.35 10.67 -5.89
CA PHE A 232 -2.62 11.39 -5.71
C PHE A 232 -2.96 11.55 -4.23
N MET A 233 -2.88 10.48 -3.44
CA MET A 233 -3.16 10.51 -2.02
C MET A 233 -2.17 11.35 -1.21
N LEU A 234 -0.88 11.37 -1.57
CA LEU A 234 0.12 12.26 -0.98
C LEU A 234 -0.18 13.73 -1.27
N ARG A 235 -0.56 14.06 -2.50
CA ARG A 235 -0.91 15.44 -2.91
C ARG A 235 -2.18 15.94 -2.22
N ASN A 236 -3.13 15.05 -1.92
CA ASN A 236 -4.38 15.35 -1.22
C ASN A 236 -4.31 15.14 0.29
N LEU A 237 -3.14 14.85 0.85
CA LEU A 237 -2.98 14.67 2.29
C LEU A 237 -3.16 16.01 3.03
N ALA A 238 -4.09 16.04 3.98
CA ALA A 238 -4.25 17.18 4.88
C ALA A 238 -3.02 17.30 5.79
N LEU A 239 -2.20 18.31 5.55
CA LEU A 239 -0.97 18.59 6.30
C LEU A 239 -1.26 19.32 7.61
N GLU A 240 -0.46 19.07 8.64
CA GLU A 240 -0.56 19.83 9.89
C GLU A 240 0.01 21.24 9.74
N ALA A 241 -0.44 22.14 10.63
CA ALA A 241 0.06 23.51 10.67
C ALA A 241 1.59 23.53 10.79
N GLY A 242 2.24 24.31 9.93
CA GLY A 242 3.70 24.43 9.86
C GLY A 242 4.38 23.43 8.90
N MET A 243 3.66 22.46 8.34
CA MET A 243 4.19 21.66 7.24
C MET A 243 4.05 22.38 5.90
N LEU A 244 5.05 22.26 5.06
CA LEU A 244 5.05 22.80 3.71
C LEU A 244 4.32 21.86 2.73
N PRO A 245 3.67 22.40 1.67
CA PRO A 245 3.05 21.58 0.62
C PRO A 245 4.03 20.59 0.02
N LEU A 246 3.57 19.36 -0.21
CA LEU A 246 4.41 18.30 -0.77
C LEU A 246 4.67 18.51 -2.26
N LYS A 247 5.86 18.14 -2.70
CA LYS A 247 6.25 18.04 -4.10
C LYS A 247 6.43 16.56 -4.43
N VAL A 248 5.46 15.95 -5.09
CA VAL A 248 5.49 14.53 -5.48
C VAL A 248 5.65 14.42 -6.97
N VAL A 249 6.64 13.66 -7.42
CA VAL A 249 6.99 13.46 -8.84
C VAL A 249 6.74 12.01 -9.20
N PRO A 250 5.64 11.68 -9.87
CA PRO A 250 5.38 10.33 -10.36
C PRO A 250 6.20 10.05 -11.61
N VAL A 251 6.86 8.90 -11.63
CA VAL A 251 7.65 8.41 -12.79
C VAL A 251 7.28 6.96 -13.04
N ASP A 252 6.92 6.63 -14.27
CA ASP A 252 6.54 5.28 -14.67
C ASP A 252 6.78 5.08 -16.17
N ASP A 253 7.21 3.92 -16.60
CA ASP A 253 7.37 3.59 -18.02
C ASP A 253 6.03 3.34 -18.72
N GLN A 254 4.95 3.22 -17.96
CA GLN A 254 3.58 3.00 -18.42
C GLN A 254 3.39 1.69 -19.21
N THR A 255 4.16 0.67 -18.86
CA THR A 255 4.01 -0.67 -19.47
C THR A 255 2.88 -1.47 -18.88
N SER A 256 2.41 -1.14 -17.66
CA SER A 256 1.30 -1.81 -16.98
C SER A 256 -0.07 -1.29 -17.44
N GLU A 257 -1.05 -2.18 -17.49
CA GLU A 257 -2.43 -1.85 -17.86
C GLU A 257 -3.25 -1.44 -16.62
N TYR A 258 -3.87 -0.25 -16.67
CA TYR A 258 -4.77 0.25 -15.62
C TYR A 258 -6.10 0.71 -16.20
N ARG A 259 -7.18 0.60 -15.40
CA ARG A 259 -8.53 1.09 -15.79
C ARG A 259 -8.66 2.60 -15.64
N VAL A 260 -7.95 3.17 -14.68
CA VAL A 260 -7.97 4.59 -14.38
C VAL A 260 -6.55 5.10 -14.10
N THR A 261 -6.32 6.38 -14.36
CA THR A 261 -5.09 7.09 -14.04
C THR A 261 -5.42 8.20 -13.05
N TRP A 262 -4.75 8.21 -11.90
CA TRP A 262 -5.02 9.15 -10.80
C TRP A 262 -4.30 10.49 -10.96
N VAL A 263 -3.21 10.53 -11.69
CA VAL A 263 -2.45 11.76 -11.99
C VAL A 263 -2.14 11.81 -13.48
N GLN A 264 -2.13 13.03 -14.07
CA GLN A 264 -1.96 13.20 -15.51
C GLN A 264 -0.54 13.64 -15.90
N ASP A 265 0.29 13.97 -14.91
CA ASP A 265 1.63 14.52 -15.06
C ASP A 265 2.75 13.49 -14.79
N THR A 266 2.43 12.21 -14.87
CA THR A 266 3.43 11.13 -14.73
C THR A 266 4.50 11.29 -15.81
N VAL A 267 5.77 11.37 -15.37
CA VAL A 267 6.92 11.37 -16.25
C VAL A 267 7.09 9.97 -16.84
N LYS A 268 6.90 9.86 -18.16
CA LYS A 268 7.03 8.58 -18.86
C LYS A 268 8.51 8.25 -19.09
N MET A 269 9.09 7.47 -18.17
CA MET A 269 10.49 7.10 -18.20
C MET A 269 10.79 5.94 -17.28
N ASP A 270 11.83 5.15 -17.57
CA ASP A 270 12.42 4.19 -16.63
C ASP A 270 12.98 4.89 -15.39
N GLY A 271 12.78 4.31 -14.21
CA GLY A 271 13.16 4.95 -12.93
C GLY A 271 14.67 5.19 -12.79
N LYS A 272 15.52 4.25 -13.25
CA LYS A 272 16.98 4.42 -13.24
C LYS A 272 17.39 5.54 -14.18
N GLN A 273 16.87 5.54 -15.42
CA GLN A 273 17.15 6.59 -16.41
C GLN A 273 16.73 7.97 -15.87
N PHE A 274 15.62 8.05 -15.16
CA PHE A 274 15.17 9.28 -14.52
C PHE A 274 16.18 9.80 -13.50
N LEU A 275 16.73 8.94 -12.63
CA LEU A 275 17.75 9.31 -11.65
C LEU A 275 19.06 9.76 -12.30
N GLU A 276 19.47 9.10 -13.41
CA GLU A 276 20.70 9.38 -14.12
C GLU A 276 20.62 10.60 -15.06
N LYS A 277 19.42 11.16 -15.25
CA LYS A 277 19.22 12.30 -16.15
C LYS A 277 19.85 13.57 -15.58
N HIS A 278 20.93 14.03 -16.18
CA HIS A 278 21.60 15.29 -15.87
C HIS A 278 21.10 16.42 -16.78
N GLY A 279 20.59 17.48 -16.16
CA GLY A 279 20.42 18.84 -16.64
C GLY A 279 20.05 19.08 -18.09
N GLU A 280 18.76 19.00 -18.44
CA GLU A 280 18.04 19.89 -19.37
C GLU A 280 16.54 19.68 -19.15
N GLY A 281 15.87 20.71 -18.65
CA GLY A 281 14.43 20.67 -18.36
C GLY A 281 14.08 20.99 -16.91
N SER A 282 12.79 21.02 -16.57
CA SER A 282 12.26 21.41 -15.25
C SER A 282 12.63 20.46 -14.09
N TRP A 283 13.30 19.35 -14.35
CA TRP A 283 13.67 18.33 -13.39
C TRP A 283 15.14 17.91 -13.51
N THR A 284 16.00 18.61 -12.80
CA THR A 284 17.37 18.15 -12.54
C THR A 284 17.32 17.30 -11.27
N VAL A 285 17.50 15.98 -11.39
CA VAL A 285 17.29 15.06 -10.26
C VAL A 285 18.61 14.72 -9.55
N ASP A 286 19.75 14.93 -10.20
CA ASP A 286 21.10 14.67 -9.67
C ASP A 286 21.19 13.38 -8.82
N GLY A 287 20.80 12.25 -9.40
CA GLY A 287 20.76 10.96 -8.70
C GLY A 287 19.74 10.90 -7.53
N GLY A 288 18.83 11.86 -7.41
CA GLY A 288 17.88 11.94 -6.32
C GLY A 288 18.43 12.57 -5.03
N ARG A 289 19.58 13.28 -5.11
CA ARG A 289 20.11 14.02 -3.95
C ARG A 289 19.10 15.04 -3.45
N GLY A 290 18.93 15.10 -2.12
CA GLY A 290 17.95 15.98 -1.49
C GLY A 290 16.49 15.58 -1.70
N CYS A 291 16.21 14.45 -2.33
CA CYS A 291 14.87 13.90 -2.50
C CYS A 291 14.59 12.74 -1.54
N VAL A 292 13.33 12.37 -1.41
CA VAL A 292 12.89 11.10 -0.80
C VAL A 292 12.54 10.14 -1.95
N LEU A 293 13.18 8.99 -2.01
CA LEU A 293 12.81 7.93 -2.95
C LEU A 293 11.63 7.14 -2.40
N LEU A 294 10.56 7.00 -3.20
CA LEU A 294 9.40 6.15 -2.90
C LEU A 294 9.30 5.06 -3.95
N LEU A 295 9.25 3.81 -3.50
CA LEU A 295 8.96 2.62 -4.31
C LEU A 295 7.73 1.93 -3.75
N VAL A 296 6.66 1.85 -4.55
CA VAL A 296 5.41 1.18 -4.16
C VAL A 296 5.24 -0.10 -4.94
N TYR A 297 5.24 -1.21 -4.23
CA TYR A 297 5.13 -2.56 -4.79
C TYR A 297 6.14 -2.81 -5.93
N PRO A 298 7.43 -2.56 -5.69
CA PRO A 298 8.44 -2.82 -6.71
C PRO A 298 8.42 -4.31 -7.06
N GLN A 299 8.42 -4.63 -8.35
CA GLN A 299 8.26 -6.01 -8.82
C GLN A 299 9.43 -6.89 -8.36
N ALA A 300 9.11 -8.13 -7.97
CA ALA A 300 10.11 -9.14 -7.58
C ALA A 300 10.81 -9.79 -8.79
N THR A 301 10.25 -9.61 -10.00
CA THR A 301 10.83 -10.11 -11.25
C THR A 301 11.59 -9.01 -11.98
N GLY A 302 12.68 -9.39 -12.62
CA GLY A 302 13.57 -8.43 -13.26
C GLY A 302 14.51 -7.75 -12.26
N ASP A 303 15.10 -6.65 -12.67
CA ASP A 303 16.16 -5.94 -11.95
C ASP A 303 15.81 -4.47 -11.63
N PHE A 304 14.55 -4.08 -11.80
CA PHE A 304 14.09 -2.70 -11.58
C PHE A 304 14.47 -2.18 -10.19
N THR A 305 14.10 -2.94 -9.16
CA THR A 305 14.31 -2.55 -7.76
C THR A 305 15.79 -2.34 -7.46
N GLU A 306 16.62 -3.29 -7.81
CA GLU A 306 18.08 -3.20 -7.62
C GLU A 306 18.68 -2.03 -8.39
N LYS A 307 18.34 -1.87 -9.67
CA LYS A 307 18.86 -0.78 -10.52
C LYS A 307 18.52 0.59 -9.96
N VAL A 308 17.29 0.78 -9.50
CA VAL A 308 16.86 2.06 -8.92
C VAL A 308 17.57 2.33 -7.60
N LEU A 309 17.62 1.34 -6.69
CA LEU A 309 18.26 1.49 -5.39
C LEU A 309 19.77 1.80 -5.52
N ARG A 310 20.48 1.13 -6.43
CA ARG A 310 21.92 1.40 -6.69
C ARG A 310 22.16 2.76 -7.37
N ALA A 311 21.23 3.25 -8.21
CA ALA A 311 21.35 4.55 -8.86
C ALA A 311 21.02 5.72 -7.94
N TYR A 312 20.27 5.47 -6.84
CA TYR A 312 19.83 6.51 -5.94
C TYR A 312 20.99 7.02 -5.06
N GLN A 313 21.22 8.33 -5.08
CA GLN A 313 22.32 9.00 -4.37
C GLN A 313 21.84 9.89 -3.20
N GLY A 314 20.53 9.86 -2.90
CA GLY A 314 19.97 10.58 -1.76
C GLY A 314 20.20 9.85 -0.43
N ASP A 315 19.47 10.30 0.59
CA ASP A 315 19.65 9.81 1.96
C ASP A 315 18.43 9.10 2.56
N THR A 316 17.31 9.05 1.85
CA THR A 316 16.05 8.49 2.38
C THR A 316 15.33 7.66 1.33
N VAL A 317 15.18 6.38 1.58
CA VAL A 317 14.45 5.42 0.76
C VAL A 317 13.24 4.93 1.51
N VAL A 318 12.09 4.94 0.85
CA VAL A 318 10.82 4.40 1.37
C VAL A 318 10.34 3.32 0.41
N VAL A 319 10.08 2.13 0.92
CA VAL A 319 9.54 1.00 0.15
C VAL A 319 8.23 0.55 0.79
N ALA A 320 7.16 0.51 0.01
CA ALA A 320 5.89 -0.10 0.39
C ALA A 320 5.73 -1.44 -0.34
N GLY A 321 5.66 -2.54 0.39
CA GLY A 321 5.55 -3.84 -0.24
C GLY A 321 5.56 -5.00 0.74
N THR A 322 5.72 -6.22 0.21
CA THR A 322 5.66 -7.46 0.98
C THR A 322 6.85 -7.59 1.94
N GLN A 323 6.55 -8.01 3.16
CA GLN A 323 7.57 -8.37 4.16
C GLN A 323 7.69 -9.88 4.39
N THR A 324 7.40 -10.66 3.36
CA THR A 324 7.58 -12.11 3.33
C THR A 324 8.44 -12.50 2.14
N ARG A 325 9.03 -13.69 2.17
CA ARG A 325 9.81 -14.25 1.07
C ARG A 325 8.93 -15.03 0.08
N ASN A 326 7.73 -14.53 -0.20
CA ASN A 326 6.78 -15.21 -1.07
C ASN A 326 6.91 -14.81 -2.56
N GLY A 327 7.85 -13.94 -2.92
CA GLY A 327 8.16 -13.57 -4.29
C GLY A 327 7.18 -12.59 -4.96
N PHE A 328 6.38 -11.85 -4.19
CA PHE A 328 5.41 -10.90 -4.77
C PHE A 328 5.97 -9.51 -5.04
N THR A 329 6.96 -9.05 -4.27
CA THR A 329 7.50 -7.70 -4.39
C THR A 329 8.94 -7.61 -3.91
N GLY A 330 9.68 -6.64 -4.39
CA GLY A 330 11.06 -6.35 -4.04
C GLY A 330 12.05 -7.31 -4.68
N PHE A 331 12.26 -8.47 -4.04
CA PHE A 331 13.16 -9.52 -4.50
C PHE A 331 12.49 -10.89 -4.34
N GLN A 332 12.86 -11.85 -5.19
CA GLN A 332 12.18 -13.17 -5.22
C GLN A 332 12.46 -14.04 -3.99
N THR A 333 13.66 -13.97 -3.46
CA THR A 333 14.16 -14.91 -2.45
C THR A 333 14.49 -14.29 -1.11
N GLU A 334 14.48 -12.97 -1.04
CA GLU A 334 14.83 -12.22 0.17
C GLU A 334 13.92 -11.00 0.35
N MET A 335 13.83 -10.49 1.56
CA MET A 335 13.11 -9.26 1.85
C MET A 335 13.97 -8.04 1.49
N VAL A 336 13.31 -6.89 1.26
CA VAL A 336 14.01 -5.65 0.89
C VAL A 336 14.98 -5.18 1.98
N ASP A 337 14.66 -5.37 3.24
CA ASP A 337 15.54 -5.00 4.35
C ASP A 337 16.79 -5.89 4.44
N GLU A 338 16.67 -7.18 4.14
CA GLU A 338 17.83 -8.10 4.06
C GLU A 338 18.75 -7.72 2.89
N TRP A 339 18.18 -7.42 1.75
CA TRP A 339 18.94 -6.98 0.58
C TRP A 339 19.66 -5.65 0.84
N MET A 340 18.95 -4.65 1.42
CA MET A 340 19.52 -3.35 1.76
C MET A 340 20.67 -3.46 2.77
N GLU A 341 20.53 -4.30 3.79
CA GLU A 341 21.58 -4.54 4.79
C GLU A 341 22.86 -5.12 4.15
N ARG A 342 22.70 -6.01 3.18
CA ARG A 342 23.80 -6.70 2.50
C ARG A 342 24.47 -5.82 1.43
N GLU A 343 23.68 -5.15 0.59
CA GLU A 343 24.16 -4.50 -0.63
C GLU A 343 24.36 -2.99 -0.49
N LEU A 344 23.64 -2.35 0.42
CA LEU A 344 23.68 -0.92 0.68
C LEU A 344 23.81 -0.65 2.19
N ALA A 345 24.88 -1.23 2.79
CA ALA A 345 25.13 -1.20 4.23
C ALA A 345 25.27 0.22 4.82
N GLU A 346 25.42 1.23 3.98
CA GLU A 346 25.37 2.64 4.38
C GLU A 346 23.99 3.15 4.73
N PHE A 347 22.92 2.38 4.50
CA PHE A 347 21.56 2.70 4.93
C PHE A 347 21.15 1.88 6.16
N ASP A 348 20.49 2.53 7.12
CA ASP A 348 19.86 1.88 8.26
C ASP A 348 18.35 1.79 8.07
N LEU A 349 17.76 0.65 8.38
CA LEU A 349 16.32 0.51 8.55
C LEU A 349 15.89 1.27 9.82
N THR A 350 15.20 2.40 9.66
CA THR A 350 14.78 3.29 10.75
C THR A 350 13.31 3.13 11.14
N LEU A 351 12.49 2.67 10.19
CA LEU A 351 11.08 2.34 10.43
C LEU A 351 10.70 1.12 9.60
N ARG A 352 9.98 0.19 10.22
CA ARG A 352 9.15 -0.81 9.54
C ARG A 352 7.79 -0.83 10.21
N MET A 353 6.73 -0.57 9.46
CA MET A 353 5.37 -0.54 9.98
C MET A 353 4.43 -1.34 9.08
N PRO A 354 3.44 -2.06 9.67
CA PRO A 354 2.46 -2.78 8.88
C PRO A 354 1.62 -1.84 8.02
N LEU A 355 1.26 -2.31 6.84
CA LEU A 355 0.27 -1.71 5.95
C LEU A 355 -1.01 -2.57 5.89
N PRO A 356 -2.14 -2.01 5.44
CA PRO A 356 -3.32 -2.80 5.13
C PRO A 356 -2.96 -3.92 4.15
N SER A 357 -2.98 -5.16 4.62
CA SER A 357 -2.59 -6.32 3.83
C SER A 357 -3.81 -7.07 3.34
N PHE A 358 -3.86 -7.40 2.05
CA PHE A 358 -4.89 -8.27 1.50
C PHE A 358 -4.76 -9.70 1.99
N ALA A 359 -5.84 -10.47 1.85
CA ALA A 359 -5.86 -11.87 2.22
C ALA A 359 -4.70 -12.64 1.56
N GLY A 360 -3.92 -13.34 2.37
CA GLY A 360 -2.72 -14.03 1.94
C GLY A 360 -1.49 -13.15 1.67
N LYS A 361 -1.54 -11.86 2.01
CA LYS A 361 -0.42 -10.92 1.89
C LYS A 361 0.03 -10.42 3.25
N ASP A 362 1.24 -9.87 3.30
CA ASP A 362 1.85 -9.27 4.49
C ASP A 362 2.65 -8.04 4.04
N GLU A 363 1.96 -6.90 3.98
CA GLU A 363 2.50 -5.65 3.45
C GLU A 363 3.06 -4.78 4.57
N ALA A 364 4.16 -4.09 4.30
CA ALA A 364 4.75 -3.12 5.22
C ALA A 364 5.31 -1.90 4.48
N LEU A 365 5.46 -0.81 5.22
CA LEU A 365 6.27 0.33 4.84
C LEU A 365 7.63 0.20 5.51
N PHE A 366 8.68 0.25 4.71
CA PHE A 366 10.08 0.29 5.15
C PHE A 366 10.63 1.68 4.90
N VAL A 367 11.34 2.24 5.87
CA VAL A 367 12.09 3.49 5.72
C VAL A 367 13.55 3.23 6.04
N PHE A 368 14.40 3.50 5.07
CA PHE A 368 15.85 3.43 5.20
C PHE A 368 16.43 4.84 5.15
N GLN A 369 17.34 5.13 6.05
CA GLN A 369 18.05 6.40 6.07
C GLN A 369 19.56 6.16 6.02
N ARG A 370 20.26 6.96 5.22
CA ARG A 370 21.74 6.88 5.12
C ARG A 370 22.36 7.24 6.46
N LYS A 371 23.30 6.42 6.90
CA LYS A 371 24.08 6.65 8.11
C LYS A 371 24.79 8.00 8.01
N LYS A 372 24.77 8.75 9.09
CA LYS A 372 25.57 9.96 9.15
C LYS A 372 27.05 9.52 9.20
N ALA A 373 27.91 10.18 8.41
CA ALA A 373 29.34 9.99 8.56
C ALA A 373 29.71 10.28 10.01
N GLU A 374 30.37 9.35 10.67
CA GLU A 374 30.96 9.62 11.98
C GLU A 374 32.02 10.71 11.76
N GLY A 375 31.73 11.91 12.25
CA GLY A 375 32.60 13.09 12.16
C GLY A 375 33.72 13.06 13.19
#